data_faeb2b6d6a2c3adcf08e9f1d2b4dca0b
#
_entry.id   faeb2b6d6a2c3adcf08e9f1d2b4dca0b
#
_cell.length_a   1.000
_cell.length_b   1.000
_cell.length_c   1.000
_cell.angle_alpha   90.00
_cell.angle_beta   90.00
_cell.angle_gamma   90.00
#
_symmetry.space_group_name_H-M   'P 1'
#
loop_
_entity.id
_entity.type
_entity.pdbx_description
1 polymer ?
#
loop_
_entity_poly.entity_id
_entity_poly.type
_entity_poly.pdbx_seq_one_letter_code
_entity_poly.pdbx_strand_id
1 'polypeptide(L)' 'MIALKSYASDGSVFQVYDDDELLGHIRRQSSMNGDKYQASIDLNGIEKSFDKLFDSPDEALRWIEKHQISSQHG' A
#
# COMPACT_ATOMS: atom_id res chain seq x y z
N MET A 1 6.88 -9.93 9.15
CA MET A 1 6.13 -8.84 9.80
C MET A 1 5.98 -7.68 8.83
N ILE A 2 4.77 -7.20 8.67
CA ILE A 2 4.49 -6.12 7.73
C ILE A 2 4.64 -4.77 8.41
N ALA A 3 5.26 -3.82 7.73
CA ALA A 3 5.48 -2.48 8.26
C ALA A 3 5.32 -1.43 7.18
N LEU A 4 4.91 -0.23 7.59
CA LEU A 4 4.85 0.94 6.73
C LEU A 4 6.09 1.79 6.96
N LYS A 5 6.65 2.28 5.86
CA LYS A 5 7.73 3.26 5.92
C LYS A 5 7.34 4.48 5.10
N SER A 6 7.57 5.67 5.67
CA SER A 6 7.33 6.91 4.93
C SER A 6 8.38 7.04 3.85
N TYR A 7 7.96 7.17 2.60
CA TYR A 7 8.87 7.31 1.48
C TYR A 7 9.11 8.78 1.14
N ALA A 8 8.04 9.58 1.13
CA ALA A 8 8.14 11.00 0.86
C ALA A 8 8.17 11.78 2.18
N SER A 9 8.95 12.86 2.22
CA SER A 9 9.09 13.65 3.43
C SER A 9 7.80 14.33 3.86
N ASP A 10 6.86 14.54 2.93
CA ASP A 10 5.57 15.15 3.25
C ASP A 10 4.50 14.13 3.65
N GLY A 11 4.84 12.85 3.71
CA GLY A 11 3.92 11.80 4.10
C GLY A 11 2.90 11.43 3.04
N SER A 12 3.15 11.79 1.78
CA SER A 12 2.21 11.50 0.70
C SER A 12 2.36 10.10 0.13
N VAL A 13 3.49 9.45 0.36
CA VAL A 13 3.76 8.11 -0.15
C VAL A 13 4.36 7.25 0.96
N PHE A 14 3.81 6.05 1.11
CA PHE A 14 4.34 5.06 2.04
C PHE A 14 4.76 3.82 1.28
N GLN A 15 5.84 3.18 1.75
CA GLN A 15 6.25 1.88 1.25
C GLN A 15 5.82 0.81 2.24
N VAL A 16 5.36 -0.32 1.71
CA VAL A 16 4.92 -1.46 2.51
C VAL A 16 5.96 -2.55 2.40
N TYR A 17 6.51 -2.96 3.54
CA TYR A 17 7.54 -3.99 3.61
C TYR A 17 7.08 -5.16 4.47
N ASP A 18 7.48 -6.36 4.05
CA ASP A 18 7.43 -7.55 4.89
C ASP A 18 8.87 -7.93 5.20
N ASP A 19 9.30 -7.60 6.41
CA ASP A 19 10.71 -7.66 6.82
C ASP A 19 11.55 -6.79 5.88
N ASP A 20 12.34 -7.39 4.99
CA ASP A 20 13.17 -6.65 4.05
C ASP A 20 12.61 -6.61 2.64
N GLU A 21 11.44 -7.20 2.42
CA GLU A 21 10.88 -7.31 1.09
C GLU A 21 9.84 -6.22 0.85
N LEU A 22 10.02 -5.46 -0.23
CA LEU A 22 9.05 -4.44 -0.63
C LEU A 22 7.83 -5.11 -1.26
N LEU A 23 6.67 -4.92 -0.64
CA LEU A 23 5.42 -5.50 -1.14
C LEU A 23 4.64 -4.53 -2.02
N GLY A 24 4.69 -3.25 -1.74
CA GLY A 24 3.93 -2.29 -2.49
C GLY A 24 4.04 -0.88 -1.94
N HIS A 25 3.14 -0.02 -2.39
CA HIS A 25 3.11 1.38 -2.03
C HIS A 25 1.69 1.80 -1.66
N ILE A 26 1.59 2.82 -0.82
CA ILE A 26 0.34 3.47 -0.49
C ILE A 26 0.53 4.96 -0.77
N ARG A 27 -0.35 5.55 -1.60
CA ARG A 27 -0.27 6.96 -1.96
C ARG A 27 -1.47 7.70 -1.40
N ARG A 28 -1.20 8.82 -0.75
CA ARG A 28 -2.25 9.70 -0.24
C ARG A 28 -2.77 10.58 -1.36
N GLN A 29 -4.08 10.62 -1.49
CA GLN A 29 -4.75 11.49 -2.46
C GLN A 29 -5.72 12.41 -1.74
N SER A 30 -5.60 13.70 -1.99
CA SER A 30 -6.52 14.69 -1.43
C SER A 30 -7.81 14.68 -2.24
N SER A 31 -8.94 14.70 -1.55
CA SER A 31 -10.25 14.77 -2.19
C SER A 31 -11.12 15.76 -1.45
N MET A 32 -12.30 16.04 -2.02
CA MET A 32 -13.24 16.97 -1.40
C MET A 32 -13.78 16.44 -0.06
N ASN A 33 -13.74 15.13 0.12
CA ASN A 33 -14.22 14.48 1.34
C ASN A 33 -13.10 14.13 2.31
N GLY A 34 -11.91 14.71 2.09
CA GLY A 34 -10.75 14.42 2.91
C GLY A 34 -9.71 13.59 2.17
N ASP A 35 -8.70 13.16 2.90
CA ASP A 35 -7.62 12.38 2.31
C ASP A 35 -8.02 10.92 2.16
N LYS A 36 -7.68 10.36 1.01
CA LYS A 36 -7.85 8.94 0.73
C LYS A 36 -6.51 8.33 0.38
N TYR A 37 -6.43 7.01 0.47
CA TYR A 37 -5.17 6.30 0.28
C TYR A 37 -5.36 5.21 -0.77
N GLN A 38 -4.52 5.25 -1.81
CA GLN A 38 -4.56 4.29 -2.90
C GLN A 38 -3.45 3.26 -2.71
N ALA A 39 -3.78 1.97 -2.86
CA ALA A 39 -2.83 0.89 -2.71
C ALA A 39 -2.28 0.45 -4.06
N SER A 40 -0.99 0.10 -4.08
CA SER A 40 -0.33 -0.53 -5.21
C SER A 40 0.45 -1.72 -4.71
N ILE A 41 0.52 -2.78 -5.51
CA ILE A 41 1.29 -3.97 -5.16
C ILE A 41 2.38 -4.17 -6.20
N ASP A 42 3.62 -4.40 -5.72
CA ASP A 42 4.76 -4.73 -6.58
C ASP A 42 4.90 -6.24 -6.66
N LEU A 43 4.75 -6.77 -7.87
CA LEU A 43 4.93 -8.19 -8.12
C LEU A 43 5.99 -8.38 -9.20
N ASN A 44 7.10 -9.00 -8.83
CA ASN A 44 8.17 -9.31 -9.78
C ASN A 44 8.68 -8.09 -10.56
N GLY A 45 8.76 -6.95 -9.86
CA GLY A 45 9.22 -5.71 -10.48
C GLY A 45 8.15 -4.95 -11.24
N ILE A 46 6.92 -5.45 -11.25
CA ILE A 46 5.80 -4.78 -11.91
C ILE A 46 4.87 -4.22 -10.84
N GLU A 47 4.65 -2.89 -10.88
CA GLU A 47 3.73 -2.24 -9.97
C GLU A 47 2.32 -2.31 -10.53
N LYS A 48 1.39 -2.83 -9.74
CA LYS A 48 0.00 -2.90 -10.11
C LYS A 48 -0.82 -2.03 -9.16
N SER A 49 -1.42 -0.98 -9.70
CA SER A 49 -2.27 -0.08 -8.93
C SER A 49 -3.71 -0.54 -8.94
N PHE A 50 -4.42 -0.24 -7.86
CA PHE A 50 -5.82 -0.59 -7.72
C PHE A 50 -6.63 0.67 -7.54
N ASP A 51 -7.85 0.67 -8.10
CA ASP A 51 -8.73 1.83 -8.03
C ASP A 51 -9.38 2.03 -6.66
N LYS A 52 -9.22 1.06 -5.78
CA LYS A 52 -9.85 1.14 -4.48
C LYS A 52 -9.13 2.15 -3.59
N LEU A 53 -9.92 3.00 -2.94
CA LEU A 53 -9.41 4.00 -2.01
C LEU A 53 -9.78 3.61 -0.59
N PHE A 54 -8.88 3.92 0.34
CA PHE A 54 -9.04 3.60 1.76
C PHE A 54 -9.07 4.88 2.58
N ASP A 55 -9.70 4.81 3.75
CA ASP A 55 -9.79 5.97 4.64
C ASP A 55 -8.52 6.21 5.45
N SER A 56 -7.69 5.18 5.60
CA SER A 56 -6.46 5.29 6.37
C SER A 56 -5.37 4.41 5.76
N PRO A 57 -4.08 4.73 6.04
CA PRO A 57 -2.98 3.87 5.58
C PRO A 57 -3.05 2.46 6.17
N ASP A 58 -3.55 2.32 7.40
CA ASP A 58 -3.68 1.01 8.04
C ASP A 58 -4.63 0.10 7.29
N GLU A 59 -5.74 0.64 6.80
CA GLU A 59 -6.68 -0.14 6.02
C GLU A 59 -6.06 -0.61 4.71
N ALA A 60 -5.31 0.28 4.05
CA ALA A 60 -4.61 -0.08 2.82
C ALA A 60 -3.55 -1.14 3.07
N LEU A 61 -2.84 -1.02 4.19
CA LEU A 61 -1.83 -1.99 4.60
C LEU A 61 -2.43 -3.38 4.78
N ARG A 62 -3.54 -3.46 5.47
CA ARG A 62 -4.22 -4.74 5.71
C ARG A 62 -4.71 -5.36 4.42
N TRP A 63 -5.17 -4.54 3.49
CA TRP A 63 -5.62 -5.03 2.20
C TRP A 63 -4.46 -5.61 1.39
N ILE A 64 -3.31 -4.94 1.40
CA ILE A 64 -2.11 -5.44 0.73
C ILE A 64 -1.66 -6.76 1.35
N GLU A 65 -1.64 -6.84 2.68
CA GLU A 65 -1.27 -8.05 3.39
C GLU A 65 -2.16 -9.21 3.01
N LYS A 66 -3.46 -8.98 2.95
CA LYS A 66 -4.42 -10.02 2.60
C LYS A 66 -4.23 -10.51 1.17
N HIS A 67 -3.94 -9.59 0.25
CA HIS A 67 -3.71 -9.96 -1.15
C HIS A 67 -2.41 -10.73 -1.34
N GLN A 68 -1.37 -10.37 -0.61
CA GLN A 68 -0.10 -11.09 -0.68
C GLN A 68 -0.25 -12.52 -0.19
N ILE A 69 -0.96 -12.70 0.91
CA ILE A 69 -1.21 -14.04 1.46
C ILE A 69 -2.01 -14.88 0.47
N SER A 70 -3.02 -14.29 -0.15
CA SER A 70 -3.82 -14.98 -1.16
C SER A 70 -2.99 -15.39 -2.36
N SER A 71 -2.06 -14.54 -2.78
CA SER A 71 -1.18 -14.83 -3.92
C SER A 71 -0.26 -16.01 -3.63
N GLN A 72 0.19 -16.15 -2.39
CA GLN A 72 1.10 -17.22 -2.01
C GLN A 72 0.43 -18.59 -1.99
N HIS A 73 -0.88 -18.61 -1.83
CA HIS A 73 -1.64 -19.86 -1.80
C HIS A 73 -2.16 -20.25 -3.18
N GLY A 74 -2.08 -19.37 -4.13
CA GLY A 74 -2.57 -19.62 -5.48
C GLY A 74 -1.60 -20.41 -6.38
#